data_4d5901b03e7e9ea0a5198d5a1eacdbda
#
_entry.id   4d5901b03e7e9ea0a5198d5a1eacdbda
#
_cell.length_a   1.000
_cell.length_b   1.000
_cell.length_c   1.000
_cell.angle_alpha   90.00
_cell.angle_beta   90.00
_cell.angle_gamma   90.00
#
_symmetry.space_group_name_H-M   'P 1'
#
loop_
_entity.id
_entity.type
_entity.pdbx_description
1 polymer ?
#
loop_
_entity_poly.entity_id
_entity_poly.type
_entity_poly.pdbx_seq_one_letter_code
_entity_poly.pdbx_strand_id
1 'polypeptide(L)'
;MKLTILHKIVNRVIRKCQSVLGVCTLGSRAIVLNPQNQVLLVKHTYQPHWYIPGGGVKKRESAKAAVLRELKEEVGLSVIGEPELFSIYHHTYLGVSDYPIIYIVKNYSLTNVSSPEIEKMGWFDYGNLPEMTSPGTMRRLNEYFTNCPKSDT
;
A
#
# COMPACT_ATOMS: atom_id res chain seq x y z
N MET A 1 4.00 -15.34 17.77
CA MET A 1 5.42 -14.89 17.81
C MET A 1 6.32 -15.64 16.84
N LYS A 2 6.31 -16.97 16.77
CA LYS A 2 7.18 -17.76 15.83
C LYS A 2 6.88 -17.53 14.34
N LEU A 3 5.62 -17.36 13.94
CA LEU A 3 5.22 -17.14 12.54
C LEU A 3 5.75 -15.82 11.98
N THR A 4 5.79 -14.77 12.81
CA THR A 4 6.28 -13.43 12.41
C THR A 4 7.80 -13.43 12.17
N ILE A 5 8.56 -14.19 12.96
CA ILE A 5 10.03 -14.32 12.81
C ILE A 5 10.37 -15.10 11.54
N LEU A 6 9.68 -16.23 11.31
CA LEU A 6 9.87 -17.03 10.10
C LEU A 6 9.56 -16.22 8.84
N HIS A 7 8.47 -15.47 8.85
CA HIS A 7 8.09 -14.60 7.73
C HIS A 7 9.16 -13.53 7.44
N LYS A 8 9.74 -12.92 8.47
CA LYS A 8 10.83 -11.94 8.32
C LYS A 8 12.10 -12.58 7.75
N ILE A 9 12.44 -13.80 8.17
CA ILE A 9 13.62 -14.52 7.67
C ILE A 9 13.42 -14.90 6.21
N VAL A 10 12.28 -15.49 5.86
CA VAL A 10 11.94 -15.88 4.48
C VAL A 10 11.97 -14.66 3.56
N ASN A 11 11.35 -13.55 3.95
CA ASN A 11 11.37 -12.32 3.16
C ASN A 11 12.79 -11.78 2.98
N ARG A 12 13.65 -11.85 4.00
CA ARG A 12 15.06 -11.41 3.89
C ARG A 12 15.84 -12.28 2.90
N VAL A 13 15.65 -13.59 2.92
CA VAL A 13 16.30 -14.53 1.98
C VAL A 13 15.81 -14.28 0.55
N ILE A 14 14.51 -14.17 0.34
CA ILE A 14 13.92 -13.87 -0.97
C ILE A 14 14.47 -12.55 -1.52
N ARG A 15 14.50 -11.49 -0.70
CA ARG A 15 15.04 -10.18 -1.11
C ARG A 15 16.53 -10.25 -1.46
N LYS A 16 17.33 -11.02 -0.72
CA LYS A 16 18.75 -11.21 -1.03
C LYS A 16 18.95 -11.92 -2.37
N CYS A 17 18.17 -12.95 -2.66
CA CYS A 17 18.20 -13.61 -3.97
C CYS A 17 17.76 -12.65 -5.09
N GLN A 18 16.71 -11.86 -4.89
CA GLN A 18 16.26 -10.87 -5.86
C GLN A 18 17.32 -9.79 -6.14
N SER A 19 18.02 -9.31 -5.09
CA SER A 19 19.11 -8.36 -5.23
C SER A 19 20.26 -8.90 -6.10
N VAL A 20 20.67 -10.16 -5.87
CA VAL A 20 21.73 -10.81 -6.65
C VAL A 20 21.32 -11.02 -8.11
N LEU A 21 20.03 -11.27 -8.36
CA LEU A 21 19.48 -11.47 -9.71
C LEU A 21 19.14 -10.16 -10.42
N GLY A 22 19.35 -9.00 -9.79
CA GLY A 22 18.99 -7.70 -10.37
C GLY A 22 17.48 -7.50 -10.57
N VAL A 23 16.64 -8.24 -9.84
CA VAL A 23 15.17 -8.16 -9.96
C VAL A 23 14.68 -6.92 -9.23
N CYS A 24 13.83 -6.13 -9.88
CA CYS A 24 13.05 -5.07 -9.21
C CYS A 24 11.67 -5.58 -8.81
N THR A 25 11.07 -4.95 -7.80
CA THR A 25 9.70 -5.21 -7.37
C THR A 25 8.80 -4.03 -7.69
N LEU A 26 7.53 -4.33 -7.97
CA LEU A 26 6.49 -3.34 -8.21
C LEU A 26 5.43 -3.49 -7.14
N GLY A 27 5.12 -2.41 -6.45
CA GLY A 27 3.99 -2.32 -5.53
C GLY A 27 2.91 -1.42 -6.10
N SER A 28 1.64 -1.75 -5.86
CA SER A 28 0.52 -0.92 -6.29
C SER A 28 -0.40 -0.65 -5.11
N ARG A 29 -0.61 0.63 -4.77
CA ARG A 29 -1.35 1.07 -3.58
C ARG A 29 -2.29 2.20 -3.90
N ALA A 30 -3.28 2.44 -3.05
CA ALA A 30 -4.23 3.52 -3.24
C ALA A 30 -4.37 4.42 -2.01
N ILE A 31 -4.39 5.73 -2.23
CA ILE A 31 -4.97 6.70 -1.31
C ILE A 31 -6.47 6.69 -1.58
N VAL A 32 -7.21 6.02 -0.71
CA VAL A 32 -8.68 5.93 -0.80
C VAL A 32 -9.28 6.98 0.11
N LEU A 33 -10.18 7.81 -0.44
CA LEU A 33 -10.80 8.91 0.28
C LEU A 33 -12.31 8.73 0.35
N ASN A 34 -12.87 8.95 1.54
CA ASN A 34 -14.32 8.99 1.71
C ASN A 34 -14.87 10.41 1.42
N PRO A 35 -16.22 10.60 1.39
CA PRO A 35 -16.84 11.92 1.16
C PRO A 35 -16.45 13.00 2.19
N GLN A 36 -15.97 12.60 3.37
CA GLN A 36 -15.47 13.50 4.42
C GLN A 36 -13.98 13.82 4.26
N ASN A 37 -13.37 13.41 3.14
CA ASN A 37 -11.94 13.57 2.83
C ASN A 37 -10.99 12.87 3.84
N GLN A 38 -11.48 11.83 4.51
CA GLN A 38 -10.68 10.97 5.35
C GLN A 38 -10.04 9.88 4.51
N VAL A 39 -8.82 9.46 4.88
CA VAL A 39 -8.07 8.40 4.20
C VAL A 39 -8.30 7.05 4.85
N LEU A 40 -8.47 6.01 4.04
CA LEU A 40 -8.51 4.63 4.50
C LEU A 40 -7.10 4.13 4.76
N LEU A 41 -6.85 3.64 5.97
CA LEU A 41 -5.62 2.93 6.32
C LEU A 41 -5.93 1.52 6.79
N VAL A 42 -4.98 0.64 6.56
CA VAL A 42 -4.99 -0.77 6.98
C VAL A 42 -3.77 -1.07 7.86
N LYS A 43 -3.96 -1.96 8.82
CA LYS A 43 -2.89 -2.53 9.63
C LYS A 43 -2.86 -4.03 9.40
N HIS A 44 -1.72 -4.53 8.91
CA HIS A 44 -1.56 -5.95 8.66
C HIS A 44 -1.23 -6.73 9.94
N THR A 45 -1.63 -7.99 9.98
CA THR A 45 -1.35 -8.91 11.10
C THR A 45 0.14 -9.16 11.33
N TYR A 46 0.99 -8.97 10.33
CA TYR A 46 2.42 -9.26 10.33
C TYR A 46 3.32 -8.00 10.30
N GLN A 47 2.72 -6.77 10.28
CA GLN A 47 3.44 -5.50 10.24
C GLN A 47 2.95 -4.56 11.35
N PRO A 48 3.85 -3.80 12.01
CA PRO A 48 3.46 -2.97 13.14
C PRO A 48 2.77 -1.66 12.76
N HIS A 49 2.93 -1.20 11.51
CA HIS A 49 2.48 0.11 11.08
C HIS A 49 1.13 0.07 10.36
N TRP A 50 0.53 1.25 10.25
CA TRP A 50 -0.58 1.52 9.35
C TRP A 50 -0.09 1.92 7.97
N TYR A 51 -0.78 1.45 6.94
CA TYR A 51 -0.44 1.66 5.53
C TYR A 51 -1.67 2.08 4.73
N ILE A 52 -1.46 2.77 3.61
CA ILE A 52 -2.47 2.82 2.55
C ILE A 52 -2.63 1.42 1.96
N PRO A 53 -3.88 0.96 1.65
CA PRO A 53 -4.15 -0.37 1.15
C PRO A 53 -3.49 -0.64 -0.20
N GLY A 54 -3.17 -1.90 -0.46
CA GLY A 54 -2.55 -2.38 -1.68
C GLY A 54 -1.36 -3.31 -1.43
N GLY A 55 -0.85 -3.91 -2.50
CA GLY A 55 0.16 -4.95 -2.41
C GLY A 55 1.07 -5.07 -3.63
N GLY A 56 1.69 -6.22 -3.79
CA GLY A 56 2.59 -6.50 -4.90
C GLY A 56 1.89 -6.73 -6.22
N VAL A 57 2.48 -6.23 -7.30
CA VAL A 57 2.04 -6.54 -8.67
C VAL A 57 2.52 -7.96 -9.02
N LYS A 58 1.57 -8.83 -9.40
CA LYS A 58 1.85 -10.22 -9.77
C LYS A 58 2.39 -10.32 -11.19
N LYS A 59 3.02 -11.45 -11.52
CA LYS A 59 3.48 -11.72 -12.89
C LYS A 59 2.30 -11.65 -13.88
N ARG A 60 2.47 -10.93 -14.98
CA ARG A 60 1.45 -10.69 -16.01
C ARG A 60 0.23 -9.87 -15.55
N GLU A 61 0.36 -9.16 -14.45
CA GLU A 61 -0.66 -8.26 -13.93
C GLU A 61 -0.24 -6.81 -14.18
N SER A 62 -1.17 -5.92 -14.54
CA SER A 62 -0.90 -4.49 -14.59
C SER A 62 -0.96 -3.89 -13.18
N ALA A 63 -0.28 -2.76 -12.94
CA ALA A 63 -0.33 -2.06 -11.65
C ALA A 63 -1.78 -1.65 -11.28
N LYS A 64 -2.58 -1.24 -12.29
CA LYS A 64 -4.00 -0.94 -12.10
C LYS A 64 -4.79 -2.18 -11.68
N ALA A 65 -4.60 -3.31 -12.35
CA ALA A 65 -5.27 -4.55 -11.97
C ALA A 65 -4.88 -5.00 -10.55
N ALA A 66 -3.60 -4.84 -10.19
CA ALA A 66 -3.10 -5.18 -8.87
C ALA A 66 -3.79 -4.34 -7.77
N VAL A 67 -3.86 -3.01 -7.91
CA VAL A 67 -4.51 -2.17 -6.89
C VAL A 67 -6.00 -2.49 -6.77
N LEU A 68 -6.71 -2.72 -7.87
CA LEU A 68 -8.13 -3.10 -7.83
C LEU A 68 -8.35 -4.43 -7.13
N ARG A 69 -7.50 -5.42 -7.37
CA ARG A 69 -7.54 -6.74 -6.72
C ARG A 69 -7.26 -6.59 -5.22
N GLU A 70 -6.19 -5.89 -4.83
CA GLU A 70 -5.80 -5.72 -3.42
C GLU A 70 -6.88 -4.97 -2.63
N LEU A 71 -7.45 -3.89 -3.17
CA LEU A 71 -8.55 -3.16 -2.53
C LEU A 71 -9.75 -4.07 -2.29
N LYS A 72 -10.06 -4.97 -3.22
CA LYS A 72 -11.15 -5.92 -3.06
C LYS A 72 -10.82 -7.01 -2.03
N GLU A 73 -9.60 -7.55 -2.05
CA GLU A 73 -9.15 -8.65 -1.18
C GLU A 73 -8.93 -8.17 0.27
N GLU A 74 -8.30 -7.00 0.47
CA GLU A 74 -7.95 -6.48 1.79
C GLU A 74 -9.13 -5.81 2.51
N VAL A 75 -9.88 -4.97 1.80
CA VAL A 75 -10.85 -4.05 2.41
C VAL A 75 -12.27 -4.14 1.84
N GLY A 76 -12.52 -5.07 0.90
CA GLY A 76 -13.84 -5.26 0.29
C GLY A 76 -14.29 -4.10 -0.59
N LEU A 77 -13.35 -3.31 -1.10
CA LEU A 77 -13.62 -2.12 -1.88
C LEU A 77 -13.60 -2.44 -3.38
N SER A 78 -14.69 -2.11 -4.07
CA SER A 78 -14.78 -2.18 -5.53
C SER A 78 -14.82 -0.76 -6.10
N VAL A 79 -13.80 -0.40 -6.86
CA VAL A 79 -13.68 0.94 -7.48
C VAL A 79 -14.73 1.11 -8.57
N ILE A 80 -15.39 2.26 -8.60
CA ILE A 80 -16.35 2.66 -9.64
C ILE A 80 -15.64 3.61 -10.59
N GLY A 81 -15.55 3.22 -11.86
CA GLY A 81 -14.75 3.94 -12.86
C GLY A 81 -13.27 3.58 -12.81
N GLU A 82 -12.41 4.55 -13.08
CA GLU A 82 -10.96 4.36 -13.17
C GLU A 82 -10.25 5.02 -11.98
N PRO A 83 -9.29 4.33 -11.33
CA PRO A 83 -8.42 4.96 -10.34
C PRO A 83 -7.46 5.94 -11.02
N GLU A 84 -7.27 7.11 -10.44
CA GLU A 84 -6.36 8.14 -10.94
C GLU A 84 -4.92 7.80 -10.55
N LEU A 85 -3.98 7.79 -11.52
CA LEU A 85 -2.56 7.63 -11.19
C LEU A 85 -2.03 8.89 -10.50
N PHE A 86 -1.59 8.75 -9.25
CA PHE A 86 -1.00 9.85 -8.49
C PHE A 86 0.48 10.02 -8.78
N SER A 87 1.27 8.96 -8.58
CA SER A 87 2.71 8.97 -8.87
C SER A 87 3.31 7.57 -8.85
N ILE A 88 4.52 7.49 -9.40
CA ILE A 88 5.40 6.32 -9.32
C ILE A 88 6.65 6.76 -8.57
N TYR A 89 7.09 5.97 -7.60
CA TYR A 89 8.24 6.26 -6.75
C TYR A 89 9.29 5.16 -6.89
N HIS A 90 10.48 5.46 -6.41
CA HIS A 90 11.54 4.47 -6.31
C HIS A 90 12.14 4.50 -4.91
N HIS A 91 12.40 3.35 -4.34
CA HIS A 91 13.28 3.22 -3.18
C HIS A 91 14.02 1.88 -3.21
N THR A 92 15.13 1.81 -2.50
CA THR A 92 15.89 0.57 -2.37
C THR A 92 15.66 -0.02 -0.98
N TYR A 93 15.24 -1.28 -0.94
CA TYR A 93 15.07 -2.02 0.30
C TYR A 93 15.83 -3.34 0.26
N LEU A 94 16.81 -3.51 1.16
CA LEU A 94 17.70 -4.68 1.21
C LEU A 94 18.38 -4.98 -0.14
N GLY A 95 18.80 -3.93 -0.87
CA GLY A 95 19.48 -4.04 -2.16
C GLY A 95 18.57 -4.33 -3.36
N VAL A 96 17.26 -4.37 -3.17
CA VAL A 96 16.27 -4.54 -4.24
C VAL A 96 15.62 -3.21 -4.54
N SER A 97 15.61 -2.80 -5.80
CA SER A 97 14.83 -1.64 -6.26
C SER A 97 13.35 -1.98 -6.20
N ASP A 98 12.58 -1.13 -5.51
CA ASP A 98 11.14 -1.25 -5.39
C ASP A 98 10.46 0.00 -5.95
N TYR A 99 9.42 -0.20 -6.75
CA TYR A 99 8.70 0.88 -7.42
C TYR A 99 7.23 0.89 -6.95
N PRO A 100 6.91 1.62 -5.88
CA PRO A 100 5.52 1.80 -5.47
C PRO A 100 4.79 2.76 -6.42
N ILE A 101 3.69 2.27 -6.97
CA ILE A 101 2.78 2.99 -7.85
C ILE A 101 1.55 3.35 -7.03
N ILE A 102 1.26 4.65 -6.91
CA ILE A 102 0.19 5.16 -6.04
C ILE A 102 -0.96 5.67 -6.90
N TYR A 103 -2.16 5.22 -6.57
CA TYR A 103 -3.41 5.67 -7.17
C TYR A 103 -4.25 6.46 -6.16
N ILE A 104 -5.14 7.31 -6.68
CA ILE A 104 -6.21 7.97 -5.91
C ILE A 104 -7.53 7.30 -6.25
N VAL A 105 -8.31 6.99 -5.22
CA VAL A 105 -9.64 6.38 -5.35
C VAL A 105 -10.63 7.18 -4.50
N LYS A 106 -11.68 7.72 -5.16
CA LYS A 106 -12.75 8.50 -4.52
C LYS A 106 -14.13 7.88 -4.73
N ASN A 107 -14.30 7.13 -5.82
CA ASN A 107 -15.59 6.52 -6.19
C ASN A 107 -15.48 5.00 -6.05
N TYR A 108 -16.25 4.43 -5.15
CA TYR A 108 -16.21 2.99 -4.85
C TYR A 108 -17.50 2.53 -4.16
N SER A 109 -17.69 1.22 -4.12
CA SER A 109 -18.64 0.55 -3.24
C SER A 109 -17.86 -0.29 -2.22
N LEU A 110 -18.41 -0.44 -1.02
CA LEU A 110 -17.84 -1.27 0.04
C LEU A 110 -18.72 -2.48 0.28
N THR A 111 -18.09 -3.64 0.45
CA THR A 111 -18.72 -4.88 0.92
C THR A 111 -18.00 -5.36 2.17
N ASN A 112 -18.72 -6.00 3.08
CA ASN A 112 -18.09 -6.59 4.25
C ASN A 112 -17.18 -7.76 3.81
N VAL A 113 -15.88 -7.59 4.04
CA VAL A 113 -14.85 -8.61 3.79
C VAL A 113 -14.05 -8.81 5.07
N SER A 114 -13.75 -10.06 5.39
CA SER A 114 -12.78 -10.43 6.42
C SER A 114 -11.54 -10.96 5.73
N SER A 115 -10.50 -10.15 5.68
CA SER A 115 -9.19 -10.59 5.17
C SER A 115 -8.32 -11.12 6.32
N PRO A 116 -7.74 -12.32 6.21
CA PRO A 116 -6.87 -12.85 7.25
C PRO A 116 -5.55 -12.07 7.38
N GLU A 117 -5.21 -11.26 6.40
CA GLU A 117 -4.00 -10.44 6.39
C GLU A 117 -4.19 -9.10 7.10
N ILE A 118 -5.43 -8.62 7.23
CA ILE A 118 -5.74 -7.33 7.82
C ILE A 118 -6.19 -7.49 9.27
N GLU A 119 -5.41 -6.94 10.20
CA GLU A 119 -5.75 -6.88 11.63
C GLU A 119 -6.82 -5.82 11.91
N LYS A 120 -6.64 -4.65 11.30
CA LYS A 120 -7.53 -3.49 11.48
C LYS A 120 -7.58 -2.63 10.23
N MET A 121 -8.70 -1.97 10.01
CA MET A 121 -8.84 -0.90 9.03
C MET A 121 -9.64 0.26 9.64
N GLY A 122 -9.42 1.47 9.14
CA GLY A 122 -10.16 2.65 9.61
C GLY A 122 -9.98 3.85 8.70
N TRP A 123 -10.91 4.80 8.86
CA TRP A 123 -10.89 6.10 8.20
C TRP A 123 -10.29 7.14 9.15
N PHE A 124 -9.34 7.93 8.64
CA PHE A 124 -8.60 8.89 9.46
C PHE A 124 -8.49 10.24 8.77
N ASP A 125 -8.65 11.30 9.54
CA ASP A 125 -8.34 12.65 9.08
C ASP A 125 -6.82 12.79 8.93
N TYR A 126 -6.37 13.49 7.89
CA TYR A 126 -4.94 13.71 7.66
C TYR A 126 -4.25 14.37 8.86
N GLY A 127 -4.92 15.28 9.57
CA GLY A 127 -4.38 15.92 10.78
C GLY A 127 -4.38 15.03 12.03
N ASN A 128 -4.98 13.83 11.97
CA ASN A 128 -5.11 12.92 13.11
C ASN A 128 -4.87 11.46 12.69
N LEU A 129 -3.74 11.21 12.02
CA LEU A 129 -3.35 9.87 11.61
C LEU A 129 -2.87 9.04 12.81
N PRO A 130 -3.01 7.69 12.78
CA PRO A 130 -2.47 6.82 13.82
C PRO A 130 -0.96 7.04 14.03
N GLU A 131 -0.53 7.05 15.30
CA GLU A 131 0.87 7.25 15.69
C GLU A 131 1.83 6.31 14.94
N MET A 132 1.43 5.06 14.73
CA MET A 132 2.23 4.06 14.02
C MET A 132 1.97 4.05 12.50
N THR A 133 1.65 5.18 11.88
CA THR A 133 1.57 5.27 10.41
C THR A 133 2.96 5.15 9.80
N SER A 134 3.11 4.34 8.74
CA SER A 134 4.42 4.10 8.13
C SER A 134 5.01 5.39 7.54
N PRO A 135 6.34 5.60 7.60
CA PRO A 135 6.97 6.79 7.03
C PRO A 135 6.67 6.98 5.54
N GLY A 136 6.61 5.89 4.77
CA GLY A 136 6.24 5.93 3.36
C GLY A 136 4.80 6.41 3.16
N THR A 137 3.85 5.89 3.92
CA THR A 137 2.44 6.35 3.90
C THR A 137 2.35 7.82 4.28
N MET A 138 3.03 8.24 5.35
CA MET A 138 3.04 9.65 5.78
C MET A 138 3.50 10.59 4.67
N ARG A 139 4.61 10.27 3.99
CA ARG A 139 5.10 11.09 2.87
C ARG A 139 4.07 11.21 1.75
N ARG A 140 3.43 10.10 1.32
CA ARG A 140 2.45 10.11 0.23
C ARG A 140 1.20 10.91 0.59
N LEU A 141 0.73 10.78 1.83
CA LEU A 141 -0.40 11.57 2.32
C LEU A 141 -0.04 13.06 2.43
N ASN A 142 1.16 13.39 2.91
CA ASN A 142 1.63 14.77 2.94
C ASN A 142 1.66 15.38 1.53
N GLU A 143 2.25 14.69 0.56
CA GLU A 143 2.29 15.12 -0.84
C GLU A 143 0.89 15.34 -1.44
N TYR A 144 -0.06 14.47 -1.09
CA TYR A 144 -1.44 14.60 -1.56
C TYR A 144 -2.18 15.77 -0.91
N PHE A 145 -2.18 15.85 0.44
CA PHE A 145 -2.99 16.81 1.17
C PHE A 145 -2.41 18.23 1.21
N THR A 146 -1.09 18.38 1.09
CA THR A 146 -0.42 19.69 1.10
C THR A 146 -0.04 20.17 -0.30
N ASN A 147 -0.29 19.36 -1.33
CA ASN A 147 0.13 19.63 -2.70
C ASN A 147 1.63 19.96 -2.84
N CYS A 148 2.45 19.36 -1.97
CA CYS A 148 3.89 19.47 -2.05
C CYS A 148 4.44 18.75 -3.29
N PRO A 149 5.64 19.16 -3.80
CA PRO A 149 6.32 18.42 -4.85
C PRO A 149 6.50 16.95 -4.45
N LYS A 150 6.25 16.04 -5.40
CA LYS A 150 6.43 14.60 -5.17
C LYS A 150 7.91 14.28 -5.04
N SER A 151 8.27 13.54 -3.99
CA SER A 151 9.63 13.06 -3.82
C SER A 151 9.91 11.88 -4.76
N ASP A 152 11.13 11.72 -5.21
CA ASP A 152 11.54 10.56 -6.02
C ASP A 152 11.65 9.27 -5.18
N THR A 153 11.63 9.39 -3.83
CA THR A 153 11.84 8.29 -2.87
C THR A 153 10.79 8.26 -1.78
#